data_d87a6c9153a412d345e5077faf059435
#
_entry.id   d87a6c9153a412d345e5077faf059435
#
_cell.length_a   1.000
_cell.length_b   1.000
_cell.length_c   1.000
_cell.angle_alpha   90.00
_cell.angle_beta   90.00
_cell.angle_gamma   90.00
#
_symmetry.space_group_name_H-M   'P 1'
#
loop_
_entity.id
_entity.type
_entity.pdbx_description
1 polymer ?
#
loop_
_entity_poly.entity_id
_entity_poly.type
_entity_poly.pdbx_seq_one_letter_code
_entity_poly.pdbx_strand_id
1 'polypeptide(L)'
;MRRTTACLPTPLMWCHRDMMPLGTLAVTPARDGANLLAPATAAALARWSEADTVGVAPIDADLADTAAFCEAYDVPLEASANCVVLAGKREGQVRMAACLVLATTRADVNGAARRWLDVRKISFAQMDEAVALTGMEYGGITPIGLPADWPILVDSRVIEQPAIVIGSGVRRSKIVLPGAALAQYPGVHVLEGLANPG
;
A
#
# COMPACT_ATOMS: atom_id res chain seq x y z
N MET A 1 3.90 -34.66 36.96
CA MET A 1 3.36 -33.51 36.25
C MET A 1 4.42 -32.91 35.36
N ARG A 2 4.41 -33.19 34.06
CA ARG A 2 5.37 -32.65 33.08
C ARG A 2 4.69 -31.41 32.43
N ARG A 3 5.29 -30.23 32.60
CA ARG A 3 4.84 -28.99 31.94
C ARG A 3 5.28 -29.04 30.49
N THR A 4 4.33 -29.14 29.58
CA THR A 4 4.57 -29.00 28.15
C THR A 4 4.72 -27.52 27.86
N THR A 5 5.94 -27.08 27.60
CA THR A 5 6.21 -25.72 27.12
C THR A 5 5.81 -25.68 25.63
N ALA A 6 4.71 -24.99 25.33
CA ALA A 6 4.32 -24.73 23.96
C ALA A 6 5.37 -23.81 23.33
N CYS A 7 6.06 -24.33 22.32
CA CYS A 7 6.96 -23.55 21.46
C CYS A 7 6.11 -22.63 20.60
N LEU A 8 6.24 -21.31 20.81
CA LEU A 8 5.66 -20.30 19.93
C LEU A 8 6.33 -20.44 18.55
N PRO A 9 5.59 -20.39 17.45
CA PRO A 9 6.18 -20.42 16.13
C PRO A 9 7.10 -19.21 15.97
N THR A 10 8.36 -19.47 15.68
CA THR A 10 9.36 -18.47 15.30
C THR A 10 8.84 -17.70 14.08
N PRO A 11 8.92 -16.37 14.04
CA PRO A 11 8.59 -15.62 12.83
C PRO A 11 9.47 -16.14 11.70
N LEU A 12 8.84 -16.55 10.59
CA LEU A 12 9.52 -16.96 9.36
C LEU A 12 10.46 -15.82 8.95
N MET A 13 11.75 -15.98 9.24
CA MET A 13 12.80 -15.13 8.68
C MET A 13 12.78 -15.33 7.17
N TRP A 14 12.30 -14.36 6.45
CA TRP A 14 12.39 -14.27 4.99
C TRP A 14 13.86 -14.27 4.58
N CYS A 15 14.34 -15.42 4.11
CA CYS A 15 15.69 -15.53 3.59
C CYS A 15 15.71 -14.84 2.21
N HIS A 16 16.75 -14.08 1.91
CA HIS A 16 16.98 -13.26 0.71
C HIS A 16 16.74 -13.94 -0.66
N ARG A 17 16.28 -15.18 -0.71
CA ARG A 17 16.15 -16.00 -1.92
C ARG A 17 14.73 -16.30 -2.35
N ASP A 18 13.73 -16.10 -1.49
CA ASP A 18 12.35 -16.50 -1.76
C ASP A 18 11.39 -15.32 -1.58
N MET A 19 11.49 -14.34 -2.49
CA MET A 19 10.39 -13.39 -2.67
C MET A 19 9.16 -14.19 -3.08
N MET A 20 8.04 -14.04 -2.34
CA MET A 20 6.84 -14.82 -2.62
C MET A 20 6.41 -14.63 -4.08
N PRO A 21 6.33 -15.69 -4.88
CA PRO A 21 5.79 -15.60 -6.21
C PRO A 21 4.31 -15.18 -6.09
N LEU A 22 3.94 -14.12 -6.80
CA LEU A 22 2.57 -13.66 -6.86
C LEU A 22 2.18 -13.52 -8.33
N GLY A 23 1.33 -14.44 -8.80
CA GLY A 23 1.02 -14.58 -10.20
C GLY A 23 2.28 -14.83 -11.05
N THR A 24 2.39 -14.13 -12.15
CA THR A 24 3.52 -14.20 -13.10
C THR A 24 4.53 -13.07 -12.93
N LEU A 25 4.45 -12.31 -11.82
CA LEU A 25 5.33 -11.17 -11.56
C LEU A 25 6.79 -11.59 -11.37
N ALA A 26 7.70 -10.94 -12.10
CA ALA A 26 9.14 -11.07 -11.90
C ALA A 26 9.60 -10.17 -10.76
N VAL A 27 9.40 -10.61 -9.52
CA VAL A 27 9.70 -9.84 -8.32
C VAL A 27 11.19 -9.88 -8.01
N THR A 28 11.79 -8.72 -7.77
CA THR A 28 13.17 -8.56 -7.28
C THR A 28 13.17 -7.75 -5.98
N PRO A 29 14.18 -7.87 -5.11
CA PRO A 29 14.28 -7.01 -3.93
C PRO A 29 14.22 -5.53 -4.31
N ALA A 30 13.40 -4.74 -3.61
CA ALA A 30 13.19 -3.33 -3.95
C ALA A 30 14.48 -2.50 -3.91
N ARG A 31 15.44 -2.86 -3.06
CA ARG A 31 16.77 -2.24 -3.01
C ARG A 31 17.58 -2.41 -4.30
N ASP A 32 17.39 -3.52 -5.02
CA ASP A 32 18.09 -3.82 -6.27
C ASP A 32 17.35 -3.23 -7.47
N GLY A 33 16.05 -2.89 -7.30
CA GLY A 33 15.16 -2.34 -8.31
C GLY A 33 14.78 -0.87 -8.07
N ALA A 34 15.63 -0.06 -7.42
CA ALA A 34 15.32 1.34 -7.09
C ALA A 34 14.94 2.21 -8.30
N ASN A 35 15.45 1.89 -9.49
CA ASN A 35 15.09 2.55 -10.75
C ASN A 35 13.65 2.29 -11.21
N LEU A 36 12.97 1.29 -10.62
CA LEU A 36 11.56 0.97 -10.86
C LEU A 36 10.62 1.71 -9.90
N LEU A 37 11.14 2.51 -8.98
CA LEU A 37 10.36 3.22 -7.95
C LEU A 37 10.34 4.72 -8.24
N ALA A 38 9.29 5.41 -7.77
CA ALA A 38 9.35 6.86 -7.70
C ALA A 38 10.47 7.31 -6.73
N PRO A 39 11.12 8.46 -6.95
CA PRO A 39 12.20 8.91 -6.08
C PRO A 39 11.83 8.99 -4.59
N ALA A 40 10.62 9.48 -4.28
CA ALA A 40 10.12 9.56 -2.90
C ALA A 40 9.94 8.16 -2.28
N THR A 41 9.43 7.19 -3.06
CA THR A 41 9.25 5.79 -2.64
C THR A 41 10.59 5.11 -2.38
N ALA A 42 11.55 5.25 -3.30
CA ALA A 42 12.89 4.68 -3.13
C ALA A 42 13.60 5.26 -1.89
N ALA A 43 13.51 6.57 -1.68
CA ALA A 43 14.09 7.25 -0.51
C ALA A 43 13.42 6.82 0.80
N ALA A 44 12.13 6.56 0.80
CA ALA A 44 11.39 6.08 1.97
C ALA A 44 11.77 4.64 2.32
N LEU A 45 11.83 3.75 1.32
CA LEU A 45 12.26 2.35 1.51
C LEU A 45 13.68 2.26 2.04
N ALA A 46 14.60 3.10 1.56
CA ALA A 46 15.99 3.10 2.05
C ALA A 46 16.12 3.40 3.56
N ARG A 47 15.09 3.95 4.19
CA ARG A 47 15.05 4.29 5.62
C ARG A 47 14.15 3.39 6.46
N TRP A 48 13.40 2.50 5.82
CA TRP A 48 12.44 1.65 6.51
C TRP A 48 13.07 0.33 6.96
N SER A 49 12.87 -0.06 8.22
CA SER A 49 13.46 -1.27 8.80
C SER A 49 13.01 -2.56 8.10
N GLU A 50 11.77 -2.58 7.59
CA GLU A 50 11.20 -3.75 6.92
C GLU A 50 11.45 -3.77 5.40
N ALA A 51 12.29 -2.87 4.87
CA ALA A 51 12.57 -2.76 3.43
C ALA A 51 13.08 -4.06 2.79
N ASP A 52 13.75 -4.90 3.56
CA ASP A 52 14.23 -6.21 3.08
C ASP A 52 13.10 -7.20 2.76
N THR A 53 11.88 -6.94 3.24
CA THR A 53 10.68 -7.74 2.92
C THR A 53 9.96 -7.25 1.66
N VAL A 54 10.43 -6.13 1.07
CA VAL A 54 9.76 -5.46 -0.05
C VAL A 54 10.40 -5.87 -1.36
N GLY A 55 9.56 -6.33 -2.27
CA GLY A 55 9.91 -6.56 -3.66
C GLY A 55 9.34 -5.51 -4.60
N VAL A 56 9.93 -5.42 -5.78
CA VAL A 56 9.40 -4.63 -6.90
C VAL A 56 9.40 -5.48 -8.17
N ALA A 57 8.34 -5.35 -8.96
CA ALA A 57 8.20 -6.04 -10.23
C ALA A 57 7.92 -5.03 -11.36
N PRO A 58 8.63 -5.09 -12.49
CA PRO A 58 8.29 -4.32 -13.67
C PRO A 58 6.96 -4.82 -14.25
N ILE A 59 6.16 -3.90 -14.77
CA ILE A 59 4.93 -4.19 -15.50
C ILE A 59 4.84 -3.30 -16.74
N ASP A 60 3.94 -3.65 -17.65
CA ASP A 60 3.53 -2.75 -18.71
C ASP A 60 2.75 -1.57 -18.12
N ALA A 61 3.17 -0.34 -18.41
CA ALA A 61 2.55 0.87 -17.91
C ALA A 61 1.10 1.06 -18.40
N ASP A 62 0.74 0.51 -19.56
CA ASP A 62 -0.62 0.55 -20.09
C ASP A 62 -1.56 -0.39 -19.32
N LEU A 63 -1.01 -1.37 -18.63
CA LEU A 63 -1.72 -2.34 -17.77
C LEU A 63 -1.66 -1.98 -16.28
N ALA A 64 -1.32 -0.73 -15.93
CA ALA A 64 -1.18 -0.32 -14.53
C ALA A 64 -2.50 -0.29 -13.74
N ASP A 65 -3.65 -0.18 -14.42
CA ASP A 65 -4.96 -0.19 -13.78
C ASP A 65 -5.28 -1.56 -13.21
N THR A 66 -5.87 -1.59 -12.00
CA THR A 66 -5.96 -2.79 -11.17
C THR A 66 -6.56 -4.00 -11.88
N ALA A 67 -7.67 -3.83 -12.60
CA ALA A 67 -8.33 -4.95 -13.28
C ALA A 67 -7.44 -5.52 -14.42
N ALA A 68 -6.93 -4.65 -15.30
CA ALA A 68 -6.05 -5.04 -16.40
C ALA A 68 -4.74 -5.67 -15.87
N PHE A 69 -4.18 -5.10 -14.81
CA PHE A 69 -2.99 -5.63 -14.14
C PHE A 69 -3.23 -7.04 -13.58
N CYS A 70 -4.31 -7.23 -12.80
CA CYS A 70 -4.61 -8.52 -12.18
C CYS A 70 -4.85 -9.61 -13.22
N GLU A 71 -5.56 -9.30 -14.31
CA GLU A 71 -5.79 -10.23 -15.43
C GLU A 71 -4.48 -10.58 -16.15
N ALA A 72 -3.67 -9.58 -16.52
CA ALA A 72 -2.46 -9.79 -17.32
C ALA A 72 -1.35 -10.53 -16.57
N TYR A 73 -1.26 -10.33 -15.26
CA TYR A 73 -0.19 -10.90 -14.42
C TYR A 73 -0.66 -12.03 -13.50
N ASP A 74 -1.88 -12.52 -13.69
CA ASP A 74 -2.47 -13.61 -12.87
C ASP A 74 -2.37 -13.33 -11.36
N VAL A 75 -2.63 -12.07 -10.98
CA VAL A 75 -2.62 -11.64 -9.58
C VAL A 75 -4.05 -11.65 -9.04
N PRO A 76 -4.33 -12.35 -7.93
CA PRO A 76 -5.65 -12.32 -7.32
C PRO A 76 -6.06 -10.89 -6.90
N LEU A 77 -7.31 -10.51 -7.14
CA LEU A 77 -7.84 -9.20 -6.72
C LEU A 77 -7.73 -9.00 -5.21
N GLU A 78 -7.85 -10.06 -4.43
CA GLU A 78 -7.68 -10.08 -2.98
C GLU A 78 -6.25 -9.76 -2.52
N ALA A 79 -5.27 -9.95 -3.40
CA ALA A 79 -3.88 -9.60 -3.14
C ALA A 79 -3.49 -8.22 -3.67
N SER A 80 -4.38 -7.55 -4.41
CA SER A 80 -4.13 -6.20 -4.92
C SER A 80 -4.79 -5.15 -4.03
N ALA A 81 -4.06 -4.08 -3.68
CA ALA A 81 -4.58 -3.00 -2.87
C ALA A 81 -4.40 -1.64 -3.56
N ASN A 82 -5.48 -0.85 -3.52
CA ASN A 82 -5.54 0.47 -4.13
C ASN A 82 -5.28 1.56 -3.10
N CYS A 83 -4.35 2.45 -3.41
CA CYS A 83 -4.06 3.64 -2.63
C CYS A 83 -4.78 4.85 -3.24
N VAL A 84 -5.70 5.45 -2.48
CA VAL A 84 -6.40 6.67 -2.88
C VAL A 84 -6.02 7.82 -1.96
N VAL A 85 -5.83 9.02 -2.55
CA VAL A 85 -5.53 10.23 -1.80
C VAL A 85 -6.82 10.97 -1.49
N LEU A 86 -7.00 11.35 -0.23
CA LEU A 86 -8.16 12.03 0.28
C LEU A 86 -7.80 13.46 0.73
N ALA A 87 -8.71 14.40 0.45
CA ALA A 87 -8.64 15.78 0.92
C ALA A 87 -9.86 16.09 1.79
N GLY A 88 -9.63 16.24 3.10
CA GLY A 88 -10.65 16.65 4.07
C GLY A 88 -10.58 18.13 4.36
N LYS A 89 -11.72 18.77 4.70
CA LYS A 89 -11.76 20.20 5.08
C LYS A 89 -12.47 20.39 6.41
N ARG A 90 -11.81 21.15 7.30
CA ARG A 90 -12.37 21.63 8.56
C ARG A 90 -11.83 23.01 8.89
N GLU A 91 -12.72 23.95 9.20
CA GLU A 91 -12.35 25.32 9.66
C GLU A 91 -11.37 26.05 8.72
N GLY A 92 -11.57 25.86 7.39
CA GLY A 92 -10.71 26.46 6.37
C GLY A 92 -9.40 25.71 6.09
N GLN A 93 -9.04 24.72 6.92
CA GLN A 93 -7.83 23.92 6.72
C GLN A 93 -8.12 22.67 5.91
N VAL A 94 -7.16 22.30 5.06
CA VAL A 94 -7.14 21.03 4.31
C VAL A 94 -6.29 20.02 5.07
N ARG A 95 -6.85 18.84 5.29
CA ARG A 95 -6.15 17.67 5.85
C ARG A 95 -6.08 16.60 4.76
N MET A 96 -4.87 16.28 4.35
CA MET A 96 -4.63 15.23 3.37
C MET A 96 -4.43 13.89 4.08
N ALA A 97 -4.80 12.80 3.41
CA ALA A 97 -4.54 11.43 3.88
C ALA A 97 -4.46 10.47 2.69
N ALA A 98 -3.82 9.33 2.90
CA ALA A 98 -3.97 8.18 2.01
C ALA A 98 -4.92 7.16 2.61
N CYS A 99 -5.64 6.44 1.76
CA CYS A 99 -6.51 5.34 2.15
C CYS A 99 -6.17 4.13 1.30
N LEU A 100 -5.78 3.02 1.92
CA LEU A 100 -5.41 1.78 1.26
C LEU A 100 -6.44 0.69 1.55
N VAL A 101 -7.03 0.15 0.50
CA VAL A 101 -8.08 -0.87 0.56
C VAL A 101 -7.85 -1.95 -0.50
N LEU A 102 -8.30 -3.17 -0.26
CA LEU A 102 -8.21 -4.24 -1.26
C LEU A 102 -9.02 -3.90 -2.52
N ALA A 103 -8.59 -4.39 -3.66
CA ALA A 103 -9.25 -4.19 -4.95
C ALA A 103 -10.69 -4.72 -4.99
N THR A 104 -11.01 -5.70 -4.14
CA THR A 104 -12.35 -6.28 -3.95
C THR A 104 -13.28 -5.41 -3.09
N THR A 105 -12.82 -4.25 -2.62
CA THR A 105 -13.55 -3.40 -1.69
C THR A 105 -13.53 -1.94 -2.12
N ARG A 106 -14.38 -1.13 -1.50
CA ARG A 106 -14.46 0.32 -1.73
C ARG A 106 -14.27 1.08 -0.42
N ALA A 107 -13.37 2.06 -0.41
CA ALA A 107 -13.12 2.90 0.76
C ALA A 107 -14.40 3.63 1.21
N ASP A 108 -14.72 3.52 2.51
CA ASP A 108 -15.78 4.31 3.14
C ASP A 108 -15.29 5.73 3.47
N VAL A 109 -15.14 6.52 2.40
CA VAL A 109 -14.61 7.88 2.47
C VAL A 109 -15.51 8.77 3.35
N ASN A 110 -16.82 8.73 3.14
CA ASN A 110 -17.78 9.62 3.81
C ASN A 110 -18.15 9.15 5.24
N GLY A 111 -17.86 7.92 5.60
CA GLY A 111 -18.08 7.35 6.93
C GLY A 111 -16.77 7.25 7.71
N ALA A 112 -16.06 6.12 7.57
CA ALA A 112 -14.91 5.79 8.39
C ALA A 112 -13.75 6.78 8.24
N ALA A 113 -13.31 7.07 7.00
CA ALA A 113 -12.18 7.98 6.76
C ALA A 113 -12.49 9.41 7.23
N ARG A 114 -13.70 9.92 6.94
CA ARG A 114 -14.12 11.25 7.39
C ARG A 114 -14.14 11.39 8.90
N ARG A 115 -14.66 10.38 9.62
CA ARG A 115 -14.69 10.38 11.10
C ARG A 115 -13.28 10.36 11.67
N TRP A 116 -12.42 9.51 11.13
CA TRP A 116 -11.04 9.36 11.61
C TRP A 116 -10.23 10.65 11.41
N LEU A 117 -10.34 11.30 10.24
CA LEU A 117 -9.66 12.57 9.95
C LEU A 117 -10.26 13.77 10.68
N ASP A 118 -11.39 13.58 11.37
CA ASP A 118 -12.12 14.65 12.04
C ASP A 118 -12.36 15.85 11.12
N VAL A 119 -13.00 15.61 9.97
CA VAL A 119 -13.30 16.66 8.98
C VAL A 119 -14.80 16.74 8.69
N ARG A 120 -15.27 17.93 8.27
CA ARG A 120 -16.67 18.15 7.95
C ARG A 120 -17.01 17.69 6.52
N LYS A 121 -16.10 17.91 5.59
CA LYS A 121 -16.20 17.51 4.18
C LYS A 121 -14.95 16.72 3.80
N ILE A 122 -15.11 15.72 2.96
CA ILE A 122 -14.03 14.90 2.44
C ILE A 122 -14.35 14.50 1.00
N SER A 123 -13.34 14.38 0.18
CA SER A 123 -13.42 13.87 -1.18
C SER A 123 -12.10 13.21 -1.56
N PHE A 124 -12.07 12.53 -2.69
CA PHE A 124 -10.80 12.22 -3.33
C PHE A 124 -10.10 13.54 -3.70
N ALA A 125 -8.78 13.58 -3.51
CA ALA A 125 -7.97 14.70 -3.96
C ALA A 125 -8.06 14.83 -5.48
N GLN A 126 -7.94 16.06 -5.98
CA GLN A 126 -7.85 16.26 -7.43
C GLN A 126 -6.58 15.60 -7.95
N MET A 127 -6.65 14.99 -9.14
CA MET A 127 -5.55 14.23 -9.73
C MET A 127 -4.25 15.04 -9.79
N ASP A 128 -4.32 16.25 -10.33
CA ASP A 128 -3.14 17.12 -10.49
C ASP A 128 -2.54 17.52 -9.13
N GLU A 129 -3.39 17.76 -8.14
CA GLU A 129 -2.98 18.06 -6.76
C GLU A 129 -2.29 16.85 -6.12
N ALA A 130 -2.86 15.65 -6.25
CA ALA A 130 -2.27 14.42 -5.71
C ALA A 130 -0.91 14.14 -6.34
N VAL A 131 -0.77 14.25 -7.67
CA VAL A 131 0.49 14.07 -8.40
C VAL A 131 1.53 15.12 -7.97
N ALA A 132 1.15 16.39 -7.90
CA ALA A 132 2.06 17.48 -7.51
C ALA A 132 2.57 17.33 -6.07
N LEU A 133 1.71 16.93 -5.13
CA LEU A 133 2.07 16.82 -3.72
C LEU A 133 2.85 15.54 -3.40
N THR A 134 2.60 14.44 -4.12
CA THR A 134 3.28 13.16 -3.88
C THR A 134 4.55 12.99 -4.72
N GLY A 135 4.64 13.67 -5.85
CA GLY A 135 5.69 13.43 -6.86
C GLY A 135 5.57 12.06 -7.53
N MET A 136 4.39 11.45 -7.48
CA MET A 136 4.11 10.12 -8.03
C MET A 136 3.19 10.23 -9.25
N GLU A 137 3.27 9.24 -10.15
CA GLU A 137 2.40 9.17 -11.33
C GLU A 137 0.96 8.75 -10.93
N TYR A 138 -0.03 9.36 -11.58
CA TYR A 138 -1.42 8.92 -11.43
C TYR A 138 -1.57 7.45 -11.89
N GLY A 139 -2.27 6.64 -11.07
CA GLY A 139 -2.35 5.19 -11.28
C GLY A 139 -1.18 4.40 -10.71
N GLY A 140 -0.11 5.09 -10.26
CA GLY A 140 1.03 4.49 -9.57
C GLY A 140 1.16 4.88 -8.10
N ILE A 141 0.31 5.79 -7.59
CA ILE A 141 0.41 6.31 -6.22
C ILE A 141 0.43 5.16 -5.20
N THR A 142 1.34 5.26 -4.23
CA THR A 142 1.59 4.26 -3.19
C THR A 142 1.60 4.92 -1.81
N PRO A 143 1.29 4.20 -0.71
CA PRO A 143 1.43 4.73 0.63
C PRO A 143 2.88 4.98 1.05
N ILE A 144 3.86 4.31 0.40
CA ILE A 144 5.27 4.42 0.75
C ILE A 144 5.90 5.65 0.08
N GLY A 145 6.38 6.59 0.89
CA GLY A 145 7.02 7.82 0.40
C GLY A 145 6.06 9.00 0.25
N LEU A 146 4.88 8.94 0.84
CA LEU A 146 3.97 10.09 0.97
C LEU A 146 4.54 11.15 1.94
N PRO A 147 4.07 12.40 1.90
CA PRO A 147 4.42 13.42 2.87
C PRO A 147 4.23 12.91 4.31
N ALA A 148 5.18 13.21 5.20
CA ALA A 148 5.24 12.62 6.55
C ALA A 148 4.09 13.04 7.47
N ASP A 149 3.40 14.13 7.17
CA ASP A 149 2.23 14.65 7.87
C ASP A 149 0.91 14.03 7.37
N TRP A 150 0.95 13.19 6.35
CA TRP A 150 -0.23 12.51 5.85
C TRP A 150 -0.42 11.17 6.58
N PRO A 151 -1.52 10.99 7.33
CA PRO A 151 -1.87 9.68 7.85
C PRO A 151 -2.21 8.72 6.71
N ILE A 152 -1.80 7.46 6.86
CA ILE A 152 -2.07 6.38 5.94
C ILE A 152 -3.09 5.44 6.60
N LEU A 153 -4.33 5.53 6.19
CA LEU A 153 -5.41 4.69 6.69
C LEU A 153 -5.42 3.37 5.91
N VAL A 154 -5.28 2.26 6.58
CA VAL A 154 -5.22 0.93 5.95
C VAL A 154 -6.34 0.07 6.49
N ASP A 155 -7.14 -0.52 5.60
CA ASP A 155 -8.16 -1.50 5.99
C ASP A 155 -7.49 -2.75 6.58
N SER A 156 -8.01 -3.28 7.69
CA SER A 156 -7.42 -4.43 8.38
C SER A 156 -7.24 -5.65 7.47
N ARG A 157 -8.14 -5.86 6.50
CA ARG A 157 -8.06 -6.96 5.53
C ARG A 157 -6.84 -6.90 4.64
N VAL A 158 -6.28 -5.70 4.40
CA VAL A 158 -5.01 -5.53 3.66
C VAL A 158 -3.84 -6.12 4.46
N ILE A 159 -3.83 -5.86 5.77
CA ILE A 159 -2.76 -6.32 6.67
C ILE A 159 -2.81 -7.84 6.89
N GLU A 160 -3.98 -8.44 6.79
CA GLU A 160 -4.20 -9.88 6.94
C GLU A 160 -3.72 -10.69 5.72
N GLN A 161 -3.47 -10.03 4.58
CA GLN A 161 -2.99 -10.74 3.39
C GLN A 161 -1.53 -11.19 3.58
N PRO A 162 -1.20 -12.44 3.23
CA PRO A 162 0.19 -12.93 3.29
C PRO A 162 1.12 -12.14 2.37
N ALA A 163 0.61 -11.70 1.23
CA ALA A 163 1.30 -10.80 0.30
C ALA A 163 0.29 -9.86 -0.36
N ILE A 164 0.68 -8.61 -0.56
CA ILE A 164 -0.11 -7.60 -1.26
C ILE A 164 0.71 -6.95 -2.38
N VAL A 165 0.00 -6.53 -3.41
CA VAL A 165 0.53 -5.66 -4.48
C VAL A 165 -0.04 -4.26 -4.29
N ILE A 166 0.84 -3.28 -4.32
CA ILE A 166 0.49 -1.86 -4.27
C ILE A 166 1.21 -1.09 -5.40
N GLY A 167 0.87 0.17 -5.58
CA GLY A 167 1.62 1.06 -6.46
C GLY A 167 3.08 1.21 -6.04
N SER A 168 3.93 1.64 -6.95
CA SER A 168 5.37 1.89 -6.73
C SER A 168 5.74 3.37 -6.83
N GLY A 169 4.73 4.23 -7.01
CA GLY A 169 4.87 5.65 -7.33
C GLY A 169 5.02 5.94 -8.83
N VAL A 170 5.18 4.90 -9.66
CA VAL A 170 5.20 4.98 -11.13
C VAL A 170 4.30 3.92 -11.74
N ARG A 171 3.87 4.11 -13.00
CA ARG A 171 2.96 3.17 -13.67
C ARG A 171 3.64 1.87 -14.14
N ARG A 172 4.94 1.93 -14.43
CA ARG A 172 5.70 0.82 -15.04
C ARG A 172 6.16 -0.28 -14.07
N SER A 173 5.71 -0.24 -12.82
CA SER A 173 6.05 -1.26 -11.83
C SER A 173 5.04 -1.32 -10.68
N LYS A 174 5.13 -2.37 -9.88
CA LYS A 174 4.36 -2.57 -8.65
C LYS A 174 5.30 -3.00 -7.52
N ILE A 175 4.93 -2.66 -6.29
CA ILE A 175 5.56 -3.18 -5.07
C ILE A 175 4.79 -4.40 -4.59
N VAL A 176 5.53 -5.42 -4.14
CA VAL A 176 5.01 -6.62 -3.48
C VAL A 176 5.61 -6.71 -2.08
N LEU A 177 4.77 -6.88 -1.07
CA LEU A 177 5.23 -7.00 0.33
C LEU A 177 4.20 -7.79 1.16
N PRO A 178 4.59 -8.35 2.32
CA PRO A 178 3.64 -8.90 3.27
C PRO A 178 2.70 -7.80 3.80
N GLY A 179 1.40 -8.08 3.89
CA GLY A 179 0.45 -7.13 4.50
C GLY A 179 0.87 -6.72 5.91
N ALA A 180 1.29 -7.68 6.72
CA ALA A 180 1.75 -7.45 8.09
C ALA A 180 2.96 -6.49 8.19
N ALA A 181 3.87 -6.51 7.19
CA ALA A 181 4.99 -5.58 7.15
C ALA A 181 4.51 -4.14 6.97
N LEU A 182 3.51 -3.92 6.11
CA LEU A 182 2.97 -2.57 5.88
C LEU A 182 2.40 -1.95 7.17
N ALA A 183 1.87 -2.74 8.09
CA ALA A 183 1.39 -2.24 9.39
C ALA A 183 2.49 -1.56 10.23
N GLN A 184 3.76 -1.87 9.96
CA GLN A 184 4.93 -1.28 10.62
C GLN A 184 5.44 -0.01 9.92
N TYR A 185 4.86 0.37 8.77
CA TYR A 185 5.31 1.55 8.04
C TYR A 185 4.89 2.84 8.79
N PRO A 186 5.81 3.83 8.93
CA PRO A 186 5.51 5.07 9.64
C PRO A 186 4.27 5.79 9.08
N GLY A 187 3.39 6.25 9.97
CA GLY A 187 2.15 6.94 9.61
C GLY A 187 0.98 6.03 9.24
N VAL A 188 1.17 4.70 9.29
CA VAL A 188 0.09 3.74 9.05
C VAL A 188 -0.82 3.62 10.28
N HIS A 189 -2.12 3.67 10.02
CA HIS A 189 -3.20 3.44 10.97
C HIS A 189 -4.12 2.36 10.42
N VAL A 190 -4.10 1.21 11.06
CA VAL A 190 -4.94 0.06 10.66
C VAL A 190 -6.34 0.24 11.22
N LEU A 191 -7.36 0.16 10.38
CA LEU A 191 -8.76 0.38 10.73
C LEU A 191 -9.63 -0.80 10.29
N GLU A 192 -10.42 -1.32 11.22
CA GLU A 192 -11.52 -2.21 10.89
C GLU A 192 -12.66 -1.43 10.25
N GLY A 193 -13.24 -1.96 9.18
CA GLY A 193 -14.38 -1.35 8.49
C GLY A 193 -14.04 -0.04 7.77
N LEU A 194 -12.78 0.18 7.37
CA LEU A 194 -12.40 1.30 6.52
C LEU A 194 -12.98 1.17 5.12
N ALA A 195 -13.29 -0.03 4.66
CA ALA A 195 -13.88 -0.28 3.36
C ALA A 195 -15.11 -1.19 3.45
N ASN A 196 -16.03 -1.01 2.49
CA ASN A 196 -17.20 -1.85 2.28
C ASN A 196 -16.91 -2.87 1.16
N PRO A 197 -17.66 -4.00 1.10
CA PRO A 197 -17.61 -4.87 -0.08
C PRO A 197 -17.84 -4.08 -1.38
N GLY A 198 -17.11 -4.43 -2.42
CA GLY A 198 -17.19 -3.77 -3.73
C GLY A 198 -18.39 -4.16 -4.56
#